data_ccb3aa99d4c01b4a9ae2367560891c34
#
_entry.id   ccb3aa99d4c01b4a9ae2367560891c34
#
_cell.length_a   1.000
_cell.length_b   1.000
_cell.length_c   1.000
_cell.angle_alpha   90.00
_cell.angle_beta   90.00
_cell.angle_gamma   90.00
#
_symmetry.space_group_name_H-M   'P 1'
#
loop_
_entity.id
_entity.type
_entity.pdbx_description
1 polymer ?
#
loop_
_entity_poly.entity_id
_entity_poly.type
_entity_poly.pdbx_seq_one_letter_code
_entity_poly.pdbx_strand_id
1 'polypeptide(L)'
;MSGFAVVDLETTGFAYNSRDRICEVAVVLVDRDGRQEGTYSTLVNPQRDLGAQHVHGISARDARLAPTFDLIAGDLASLLAGRVFVAHNSTFDASFLIAEFARAGWPLSLTREETLCTMRLAAQYGAPAKLGDCCRHFGIPLDDAHEALADAVATAGLLARYIEESPRRDEWDQWLEFGESLRWPSPPRLATPPFARGSASAGGDLLAGVSSSLSSAASGAADVVGAEDYLDLLDRVLLDRRISAAERAALSSLAGALGLGAGDVARLNRRYMLGVVEAVCADDVLTANDNAAIIQLAGLLDLEALEVEALLASAESRVSSVAAEVELRPGDRIVFTGMSMDRKRELTALAEARGLVVWLNVTKRVRAVVAQDPASQSGKARKAREYGIPVLGQTTI
;
A
#
# COMPACT_ATOMS: atom_id res chain seq x y z
N MET A 1 3.76 -31.26 -1.18
CA MET A 1 5.05 -31.16 -1.88
C MET A 1 5.98 -30.37 -0.98
N SER A 2 7.15 -30.92 -0.67
CA SER A 2 8.14 -30.21 0.14
C SER A 2 8.75 -29.02 -0.62
N GLY A 3 8.95 -27.94 0.07
CA GLY A 3 9.50 -26.72 -0.49
C GLY A 3 9.64 -25.64 0.57
N PHE A 4 9.75 -24.41 0.15
CA PHE A 4 9.90 -23.25 1.02
C PHE A 4 8.69 -22.32 0.87
N ALA A 5 8.33 -21.66 1.95
CA ALA A 5 7.39 -20.56 1.98
C ALA A 5 8.13 -19.31 2.43
N VAL A 6 8.42 -18.44 1.49
CA VAL A 6 9.10 -17.17 1.75
C VAL A 6 8.06 -16.14 2.12
N VAL A 7 8.16 -15.62 3.32
CA VAL A 7 7.19 -14.71 3.92
C VAL A 7 7.84 -13.35 4.13
N ASP A 8 7.07 -12.31 3.88
CA ASP A 8 7.39 -10.94 4.28
C ASP A 8 6.13 -10.26 4.80
N LEU A 9 6.28 -9.41 5.82
CA LEU A 9 5.19 -8.78 6.53
C LEU A 9 5.40 -7.28 6.66
N GLU A 10 4.36 -6.51 6.38
CA GLU A 10 4.27 -5.14 6.87
C GLU A 10 3.47 -5.10 8.17
N THR A 11 3.90 -4.26 9.10
CA THR A 11 3.35 -4.22 10.45
C THR A 11 3.14 -2.80 10.95
N THR A 12 2.25 -2.64 11.94
CA THR A 12 1.97 -1.33 12.55
C THR A 12 3.10 -0.82 13.46
N GLY A 13 4.13 -1.64 13.70
CA GLY A 13 5.29 -1.32 14.54
C GLY A 13 6.09 -2.56 14.88
N PHE A 14 6.89 -2.53 15.95
CA PHE A 14 7.84 -3.60 16.30
C PHE A 14 7.39 -4.48 17.48
N ALA A 15 6.32 -4.12 18.18
CA ALA A 15 5.92 -4.74 19.43
C ALA A 15 4.88 -5.86 19.25
N TYR A 16 5.26 -6.95 18.56
CA TYR A 16 4.42 -8.11 18.27
C TYR A 16 3.74 -8.72 19.52
N ASN A 17 4.40 -8.68 20.69
CA ASN A 17 3.93 -9.26 21.94
C ASN A 17 2.95 -8.35 22.72
N SER A 18 2.69 -7.14 22.26
CA SER A 18 1.78 -6.21 22.90
C SER A 18 0.65 -5.81 21.96
N ARG A 19 0.80 -4.76 21.21
CA ARG A 19 -0.30 -4.15 20.46
C ARG A 19 -0.04 -4.01 18.95
N ASP A 20 1.19 -4.23 18.47
CA ASP A 20 1.42 -4.13 17.05
C ASP A 20 0.90 -5.37 16.31
N ARG A 21 0.44 -5.14 15.10
CA ARG A 21 -0.32 -6.07 14.28
C ARG A 21 0.26 -6.15 12.87
N ILE A 22 -0.03 -7.23 12.16
CA ILE A 22 0.23 -7.34 10.72
C ILE A 22 -0.78 -6.45 9.98
N CYS A 23 -0.32 -5.69 8.99
CA CYS A 23 -1.15 -4.91 8.07
C CYS A 23 -0.99 -5.33 6.60
N GLU A 24 0.02 -6.12 6.26
CA GLU A 24 0.13 -6.81 4.98
C GLU A 24 0.90 -8.11 5.15
N VAL A 25 0.54 -9.13 4.41
CA VAL A 25 1.25 -10.42 4.36
C VAL A 25 1.48 -10.82 2.91
N ALA A 26 2.70 -11.24 2.60
CA ALA A 26 3.03 -11.88 1.34
C ALA A 26 3.70 -13.23 1.58
N VAL A 27 3.39 -14.17 0.71
CA VAL A 27 4.00 -15.52 0.68
C VAL A 27 4.39 -15.84 -0.75
N VAL A 28 5.64 -16.20 -0.95
CA VAL A 28 6.14 -16.77 -2.21
C VAL A 28 6.45 -18.24 -1.97
N LEU A 29 5.76 -19.10 -2.71
CA LEU A 29 5.99 -20.54 -2.66
C LEU A 29 7.15 -20.90 -3.59
N VAL A 30 8.12 -21.64 -3.07
CA VAL A 30 9.33 -22.01 -3.78
C VAL A 30 9.53 -23.52 -3.66
N ASP A 31 9.87 -24.17 -4.76
CA ASP A 31 10.17 -25.60 -4.78
C ASP A 31 11.54 -25.92 -4.16
N ARG A 32 11.86 -27.19 -4.04
CA ARG A 32 13.13 -27.67 -3.48
C ARG A 32 14.38 -27.20 -4.26
N ASP A 33 14.22 -26.81 -5.50
CA ASP A 33 15.31 -26.38 -6.39
C ASP A 33 15.43 -24.85 -6.48
N GLY A 34 14.61 -24.11 -5.70
CA GLY A 34 14.63 -22.66 -5.68
C GLY A 34 13.72 -21.97 -6.72
N ARG A 35 12.87 -22.75 -7.43
CA ARG A 35 11.95 -22.15 -8.42
C ARG A 35 10.65 -21.71 -7.76
N GLN A 36 10.19 -20.54 -8.14
CA GLN A 36 8.91 -20.02 -7.67
C GLN A 36 7.73 -20.82 -8.24
N GLU A 37 6.83 -21.31 -7.37
CA GLU A 37 5.62 -22.06 -7.72
C GLU A 37 4.36 -21.18 -7.72
N GLY A 38 4.31 -20.16 -6.89
CA GLY A 38 3.15 -19.28 -6.77
C GLY A 38 3.37 -18.17 -5.75
N THR A 39 2.42 -17.23 -5.72
CA THR A 39 2.41 -16.11 -4.78
C THR A 39 1.05 -15.93 -4.15
N TYR A 40 1.04 -15.43 -2.93
CA TYR A 40 -0.14 -14.94 -2.23
C TYR A 40 0.24 -13.62 -1.56
N SER A 41 -0.59 -12.59 -1.71
CA SER A 41 -0.40 -11.33 -1.01
C SER A 41 -1.75 -10.71 -0.70
N THR A 42 -1.91 -10.18 0.51
CA THR A 42 -3.11 -9.45 0.92
C THR A 42 -2.79 -8.43 1.98
N LEU A 43 -3.46 -7.28 1.92
CA LEU A 43 -3.57 -6.40 3.07
C LEU A 43 -4.36 -7.09 4.17
N VAL A 44 -4.09 -6.71 5.41
CA VAL A 44 -4.75 -7.20 6.61
C VAL A 44 -5.25 -6.00 7.42
N ASN A 45 -6.51 -6.04 7.83
CA ASN A 45 -7.04 -5.06 8.76
C ASN A 45 -6.44 -5.28 10.15
N PRO A 46 -5.56 -4.42 10.63
CA PRO A 46 -4.93 -4.60 11.94
C PRO A 46 -5.86 -4.27 13.11
N GLN A 47 -7.08 -3.79 12.84
CA GLN A 47 -8.07 -3.33 13.83
C GLN A 47 -7.51 -2.28 14.80
N ARG A 48 -6.57 -1.47 14.30
CA ARG A 48 -5.91 -0.38 15.03
C ARG A 48 -5.24 0.58 14.04
N ASP A 49 -4.66 1.66 14.57
CA ASP A 49 -3.83 2.59 13.82
C ASP A 49 -2.65 1.89 13.13
N LEU A 50 -2.36 2.27 11.90
CA LEU A 50 -1.30 1.67 11.05
C LEU A 50 0.11 2.02 11.50
N GLY A 51 0.30 3.04 12.34
CA GLY A 51 1.59 3.44 12.85
C GLY A 51 2.55 3.92 11.76
N ALA A 52 3.41 3.05 11.28
CA ALA A 52 4.52 3.38 10.38
C ALA A 52 4.12 3.57 8.90
N GLN A 53 3.03 4.26 8.59
CA GLN A 53 2.55 4.49 7.22
C GLN A 53 3.62 5.10 6.30
N HIS A 54 4.52 5.92 6.83
CA HIS A 54 5.63 6.51 6.08
C HIS A 54 6.67 5.47 5.61
N VAL A 55 6.66 4.26 6.18
CA VAL A 55 7.54 3.15 5.79
C VAL A 55 6.85 2.29 4.74
N HIS A 56 5.70 1.68 5.09
CA HIS A 56 5.03 0.71 4.22
C HIS A 56 4.06 1.33 3.21
N GLY A 57 3.66 2.60 3.36
CA GLY A 57 2.80 3.31 2.40
C GLY A 57 1.35 2.81 2.30
N ILE A 58 0.89 1.91 3.19
CA ILE A 58 -0.48 1.38 3.17
C ILE A 58 -1.44 2.47 3.63
N SER A 59 -2.50 2.71 2.86
CA SER A 59 -3.53 3.66 3.25
C SER A 59 -4.39 3.10 4.39
N ALA A 60 -4.80 3.94 5.33
CA ALA A 60 -5.69 3.55 6.43
C ALA A 60 -7.02 2.99 5.90
N ARG A 61 -7.46 3.46 4.75
CA ARG A 61 -8.65 3.00 4.07
C ARG A 61 -8.51 1.59 3.51
N ASP A 62 -7.45 1.32 2.74
CA ASP A 62 -7.21 -0.01 2.21
C ASP A 62 -7.13 -1.03 3.35
N ALA A 63 -6.41 -0.70 4.43
CA ALA A 63 -6.29 -1.55 5.59
C ALA A 63 -7.63 -1.81 6.31
N ARG A 64 -8.55 -0.85 6.33
CA ARG A 64 -9.88 -1.02 6.97
C ARG A 64 -10.82 -1.91 6.17
N LEU A 65 -10.73 -1.86 4.84
CA LEU A 65 -11.52 -2.70 3.94
C LEU A 65 -10.91 -4.10 3.74
N ALA A 66 -9.66 -4.26 4.11
CA ALA A 66 -8.98 -5.54 4.07
C ALA A 66 -9.57 -6.53 5.10
N PRO A 67 -9.46 -7.85 4.85
CA PRO A 67 -9.87 -8.86 5.81
C PRO A 67 -9.04 -8.77 7.10
N THR A 68 -9.64 -9.11 8.23
CA THR A 68 -8.91 -9.32 9.48
C THR A 68 -8.09 -10.62 9.43
N PHE A 69 -7.07 -10.75 10.29
CA PHE A 69 -6.17 -11.90 10.25
C PHE A 69 -6.89 -13.25 10.44
N ASP A 70 -7.89 -13.30 11.29
CA ASP A 70 -8.69 -14.53 11.53
C ASP A 70 -9.41 -15.01 10.27
N LEU A 71 -9.81 -14.12 9.36
CA LEU A 71 -10.45 -14.48 8.10
C LEU A 71 -9.49 -15.12 7.09
N ILE A 72 -8.21 -14.81 7.15
CA ILE A 72 -7.18 -15.34 6.25
C ILE A 72 -6.33 -16.45 6.88
N ALA A 73 -6.43 -16.65 8.19
CA ALA A 73 -5.58 -17.59 8.94
C ALA A 73 -5.59 -19.01 8.38
N GLY A 74 -6.76 -19.51 7.94
CA GLY A 74 -6.91 -20.85 7.38
C GLY A 74 -6.23 -20.99 6.01
N ASP A 75 -6.38 -19.99 5.15
CA ASP A 75 -5.74 -19.99 3.84
C ASP A 75 -4.22 -19.84 3.99
N LEU A 76 -3.76 -18.95 4.88
CA LEU A 76 -2.35 -18.76 5.17
C LEU A 76 -1.70 -20.01 5.77
N ALA A 77 -2.33 -20.65 6.77
CA ALA A 77 -1.84 -21.91 7.35
C ALA A 77 -1.70 -23.02 6.30
N SER A 78 -2.65 -23.10 5.36
CA SER A 78 -2.61 -24.06 4.25
C SER A 78 -1.44 -23.82 3.28
N LEU A 79 -1.05 -22.58 3.04
CA LEU A 79 0.10 -22.22 2.20
C LEU A 79 1.43 -22.57 2.87
N LEU A 80 1.51 -22.41 4.19
CA LEU A 80 2.73 -22.61 4.97
C LEU A 80 2.94 -24.06 5.38
N ALA A 81 1.87 -24.85 5.48
CA ALA A 81 1.93 -26.25 5.92
C ALA A 81 2.80 -27.13 5.03
N GLY A 82 3.72 -27.90 5.64
CA GLY A 82 4.63 -28.81 4.96
C GLY A 82 5.78 -28.11 4.22
N ARG A 83 6.01 -26.83 4.49
CA ARG A 83 7.07 -26.00 3.90
C ARG A 83 7.99 -25.42 4.98
N VAL A 84 9.22 -25.15 4.60
CA VAL A 84 10.16 -24.40 5.45
C VAL A 84 9.73 -22.95 5.47
N PHE A 85 9.54 -22.39 6.65
CA PHE A 85 9.32 -20.94 6.80
C PHE A 85 10.62 -20.18 6.54
N VAL A 86 10.61 -19.27 5.59
CA VAL A 86 11.76 -18.43 5.20
C VAL A 86 11.37 -16.96 5.24
N ALA A 87 12.27 -16.12 5.76
CA ALA A 87 12.13 -14.65 5.65
C ALA A 87 13.50 -13.96 5.68
N HIS A 88 13.55 -12.69 5.31
CA HIS A 88 14.73 -11.86 5.48
C HIS A 88 14.65 -11.13 6.83
N ASN A 89 15.40 -11.60 7.84
CA ASN A 89 15.21 -11.35 9.28
C ASN A 89 14.03 -12.15 9.87
N SER A 90 14.02 -13.44 9.62
CA SER A 90 12.91 -14.37 9.94
C SER A 90 12.39 -14.32 11.37
N THR A 91 13.20 -13.88 12.34
CA THR A 91 12.78 -13.68 13.73
C THR A 91 11.67 -12.65 13.85
N PHE A 92 11.69 -11.61 13.04
CA PHE A 92 10.67 -10.57 13.02
C PHE A 92 9.34 -11.14 12.51
N ASP A 93 9.33 -11.68 11.32
CA ASP A 93 8.11 -12.18 10.66
C ASP A 93 7.48 -13.35 11.41
N ALA A 94 8.30 -14.30 11.83
CA ALA A 94 7.83 -15.43 12.65
C ALA A 94 7.19 -14.96 13.96
N SER A 95 7.75 -13.94 14.63
CA SER A 95 7.21 -13.43 15.87
C SER A 95 5.82 -12.84 15.70
N PHE A 96 5.60 -12.08 14.63
CA PHE A 96 4.29 -11.52 14.32
C PHE A 96 3.29 -12.60 13.94
N LEU A 97 3.67 -13.57 13.09
CA LEU A 97 2.79 -14.68 12.73
C LEU A 97 2.37 -15.51 13.94
N ILE A 98 3.32 -15.89 14.79
CA ILE A 98 3.03 -16.63 16.03
C ILE A 98 2.03 -15.86 16.89
N ALA A 99 2.22 -14.54 17.05
CA ALA A 99 1.34 -13.70 17.84
C ALA A 99 -0.06 -13.58 17.21
N GLU A 100 -0.18 -13.41 15.90
CA GLU A 100 -1.47 -13.27 15.22
C GLU A 100 -2.25 -14.58 15.21
N PHE A 101 -1.60 -15.72 14.94
CA PHE A 101 -2.25 -17.01 15.04
C PHE A 101 -2.75 -17.29 16.48
N ALA A 102 -1.97 -16.94 17.50
CA ALA A 102 -2.40 -17.08 18.89
C ALA A 102 -3.59 -16.19 19.21
N ARG A 103 -3.62 -14.93 18.74
CA ARG A 103 -4.76 -14.01 18.89
C ARG A 103 -6.02 -14.52 18.19
N ALA A 104 -5.86 -15.15 17.04
CA ALA A 104 -6.95 -15.77 16.31
C ALA A 104 -7.46 -17.08 16.95
N GLY A 105 -6.88 -17.52 18.06
CA GLY A 105 -7.25 -18.74 18.77
C GLY A 105 -6.61 -20.03 18.21
N TRP A 106 -5.62 -19.90 17.34
CA TRP A 106 -4.92 -21.01 16.66
C TRP A 106 -3.41 -20.97 16.94
N PRO A 107 -2.96 -21.25 18.17
CA PRO A 107 -1.55 -21.12 18.52
C PRO A 107 -0.64 -21.94 17.60
N LEU A 108 0.39 -21.31 17.10
CA LEU A 108 1.39 -21.91 16.21
C LEU A 108 2.56 -22.43 17.04
N SER A 109 2.96 -23.69 16.77
CA SER A 109 4.09 -24.33 17.45
C SER A 109 5.44 -24.03 16.82
N LEU A 110 5.53 -23.08 15.89
CA LEU A 110 6.79 -22.63 15.28
C LEU A 110 7.60 -21.81 16.28
N THR A 111 8.86 -22.15 16.45
CA THR A 111 9.82 -21.32 17.19
C THR A 111 10.65 -20.49 16.22
N ARG A 112 11.27 -19.41 16.72
CA ARG A 112 12.08 -18.51 15.88
C ARG A 112 13.35 -19.18 15.35
N GLU A 113 13.89 -20.13 16.10
CA GLU A 113 15.08 -20.92 15.77
C GLU A 113 14.80 -21.93 14.64
N GLU A 114 13.55 -22.28 14.46
CA GLU A 114 13.04 -23.21 13.45
C GLU A 114 12.73 -22.56 12.11
N THR A 115 13.17 -21.30 11.92
CA THR A 115 12.97 -20.53 10.69
C THR A 115 14.26 -20.32 9.93
N LEU A 116 14.20 -20.41 8.61
CA LEU A 116 15.34 -20.12 7.74
C LEU A 116 15.43 -18.60 7.49
N CYS A 117 16.58 -18.02 7.84
CA CYS A 117 16.80 -16.57 7.72
C CYS A 117 17.80 -16.25 6.61
N THR A 118 17.36 -15.68 5.51
CA THR A 118 18.24 -15.32 4.39
C THR A 118 19.25 -14.23 4.77
N MET A 119 18.92 -13.35 5.73
CA MET A 119 19.84 -12.37 6.27
C MET A 119 21.02 -13.03 7.02
N ARG A 120 20.76 -14.08 7.80
CA ARG A 120 21.84 -14.83 8.49
C ARG A 120 22.68 -15.63 7.49
N LEU A 121 22.06 -16.15 6.45
CA LEU A 121 22.78 -16.87 5.39
C LEU A 121 23.68 -15.96 4.57
N ALA A 122 23.34 -14.68 4.41
CA ALA A 122 24.08 -13.72 3.59
C ALA A 122 25.58 -13.73 3.88
N ALA A 123 25.97 -13.79 5.16
CA ALA A 123 27.40 -13.81 5.56
C ALA A 123 28.14 -15.05 5.03
N GLN A 124 27.48 -16.19 4.86
CA GLN A 124 28.09 -17.43 4.34
C GLN A 124 28.40 -17.31 2.84
N TYR A 125 27.66 -16.44 2.15
CA TYR A 125 27.81 -16.17 0.72
C TYR A 125 28.51 -14.83 0.43
N GLY A 126 29.16 -14.23 1.45
CA GLY A 126 29.89 -12.97 1.31
C GLY A 126 29.04 -11.75 0.98
N ALA A 127 27.75 -11.82 1.25
CA ALA A 127 26.79 -10.76 0.92
C ALA A 127 26.45 -9.88 2.15
N PRO A 128 26.05 -8.61 1.92
CA PRO A 128 25.57 -7.71 2.97
C PRO A 128 24.29 -8.23 3.63
N ALA A 129 24.07 -7.86 4.91
CA ALA A 129 22.90 -8.31 5.66
C ALA A 129 21.59 -7.62 5.27
N LYS A 130 21.61 -6.37 4.79
CA LYS A 130 20.39 -5.62 4.44
C LYS A 130 19.83 -6.10 3.11
N LEU A 131 18.52 -6.36 3.03
CA LEU A 131 17.86 -6.94 1.86
C LEU A 131 18.23 -6.23 0.55
N GLY A 132 18.05 -4.92 0.45
CA GLY A 132 18.34 -4.17 -0.78
C GLY A 132 19.82 -4.19 -1.18
N ASP A 133 20.75 -4.27 -0.21
CA ASP A 133 22.18 -4.37 -0.49
C ASP A 133 22.54 -5.79 -0.93
N CYS A 134 21.93 -6.80 -0.32
CA CYS A 134 22.06 -8.20 -0.68
C CYS A 134 21.53 -8.46 -2.08
N CYS A 135 20.37 -7.95 -2.41
CA CYS A 135 19.78 -8.02 -3.76
C CYS A 135 20.69 -7.38 -4.81
N ARG A 136 21.26 -6.20 -4.54
CA ARG A 136 22.23 -5.56 -5.42
C ARG A 136 23.50 -6.39 -5.62
N HIS A 137 23.98 -7.05 -4.56
CA HIS A 137 25.15 -7.93 -4.61
C HIS A 137 24.94 -9.09 -5.60
N PHE A 138 23.74 -9.69 -5.60
CA PHE A 138 23.39 -10.83 -6.47
C PHE A 138 22.71 -10.42 -7.78
N GLY A 139 22.51 -9.13 -8.04
CA GLY A 139 21.82 -8.65 -9.24
C GLY A 139 20.32 -8.97 -9.26
N ILE A 140 19.69 -9.13 -8.09
CA ILE A 140 18.26 -9.39 -7.93
C ILE A 140 17.50 -8.06 -7.96
N PRO A 141 16.48 -7.91 -8.84
CA PRO A 141 15.67 -6.69 -8.88
C PRO A 141 14.86 -6.53 -7.58
N LEU A 142 14.81 -5.30 -7.05
CA LEU A 142 13.96 -4.89 -5.95
C LEU A 142 13.49 -3.47 -6.25
N ASP A 143 12.36 -3.35 -6.95
CA ASP A 143 11.88 -2.07 -7.49
C ASP A 143 11.00 -1.29 -6.49
N ASP A 144 10.17 -1.98 -5.69
CA ASP A 144 9.20 -1.40 -4.77
C ASP A 144 9.46 -1.89 -3.34
N ALA A 145 10.62 -1.56 -2.78
CA ALA A 145 10.96 -1.87 -1.39
C ALA A 145 9.89 -1.34 -0.41
N HIS A 146 9.56 -2.13 0.63
CA HIS A 146 8.48 -1.91 1.59
C HIS A 146 7.05 -2.19 1.04
N GLU A 147 6.96 -3.00 -0.01
CA GLU A 147 5.77 -3.77 -0.34
C GLU A 147 6.05 -5.24 -0.03
N ALA A 148 5.24 -5.85 0.83
CA ALA A 148 5.52 -7.21 1.30
C ALA A 148 5.74 -8.22 0.15
N LEU A 149 4.99 -8.11 -0.96
CA LEU A 149 5.18 -9.00 -2.09
C LEU A 149 6.53 -8.77 -2.81
N ALA A 150 6.94 -7.52 -2.99
CA ALA A 150 8.21 -7.21 -3.65
C ALA A 150 9.40 -7.71 -2.81
N ASP A 151 9.35 -7.50 -1.49
CA ASP A 151 10.38 -7.94 -0.56
C ASP A 151 10.41 -9.48 -0.41
N ALA A 152 9.25 -10.15 -0.41
CA ALA A 152 9.15 -11.62 -0.43
C ALA A 152 9.69 -12.23 -1.73
N VAL A 153 9.39 -11.64 -2.90
CA VAL A 153 9.93 -12.09 -4.20
C VAL A 153 11.44 -11.91 -4.26
N ALA A 154 11.96 -10.77 -3.80
CA ALA A 154 13.39 -10.54 -3.73
C ALA A 154 14.08 -11.53 -2.78
N THR A 155 13.47 -11.81 -1.62
CA THR A 155 13.95 -12.80 -0.65
C THR A 155 13.92 -14.22 -1.23
N ALA A 156 12.90 -14.57 -2.02
CA ALA A 156 12.85 -15.85 -2.75
C ALA A 156 13.96 -15.95 -3.80
N GLY A 157 14.28 -14.86 -4.48
CA GLY A 157 15.43 -14.77 -5.38
C GLY A 157 16.76 -15.01 -4.65
N LEU A 158 16.94 -14.45 -3.46
CA LEU A 158 18.11 -14.71 -2.62
C LEU A 158 18.20 -16.18 -2.20
N LEU A 159 17.07 -16.76 -1.76
CA LEU A 159 17.00 -18.17 -1.41
C LEU A 159 17.41 -19.07 -2.59
N ALA A 160 16.91 -18.80 -3.79
CA ALA A 160 17.27 -19.52 -5.00
C ALA A 160 18.76 -19.49 -5.28
N ARG A 161 19.39 -18.30 -5.12
CA ARG A 161 20.84 -18.16 -5.27
C ARG A 161 21.62 -18.95 -4.23
N TYR A 162 21.18 -18.93 -2.98
CA TYR A 162 21.83 -19.71 -1.91
C TYR A 162 21.71 -21.22 -2.15
N ILE A 163 20.57 -21.70 -2.66
CA ILE A 163 20.39 -23.09 -3.03
C ILE A 163 21.31 -23.46 -4.22
N GLU A 164 21.38 -22.61 -5.25
CA GLU A 164 22.19 -22.82 -6.45
C GLU A 164 23.70 -22.85 -6.12
N GLU A 165 24.17 -21.91 -5.32
CA GLU A 165 25.59 -21.73 -4.98
C GLU A 165 26.07 -22.65 -3.83
N SER A 166 25.15 -23.30 -3.14
CA SER A 166 25.49 -24.16 -2.00
C SER A 166 26.22 -25.44 -2.43
N PRO A 167 27.39 -25.71 -1.87
CA PRO A 167 28.07 -26.99 -2.09
C PRO A 167 27.45 -28.14 -1.27
N ARG A 168 26.51 -27.83 -0.37
CA ARG A 168 25.95 -28.77 0.62
C ARG A 168 24.44 -28.96 0.43
N ARG A 169 24.10 -29.81 -0.52
CA ARG A 169 22.67 -30.18 -0.78
C ARG A 169 22.02 -30.83 0.43
N ASP A 170 22.74 -31.58 1.21
CA ASP A 170 22.28 -32.27 2.42
C ASP A 170 21.72 -31.30 3.49
N GLU A 171 22.24 -30.10 3.58
CA GLU A 171 21.67 -29.10 4.50
C GLU A 171 20.26 -28.62 4.08
N TRP A 172 20.04 -28.47 2.78
CA TRP A 172 18.73 -28.11 2.26
C TRP A 172 17.72 -29.25 2.42
N ASP A 173 18.14 -30.49 2.20
CA ASP A 173 17.30 -31.67 2.41
C ASP A 173 16.87 -31.77 3.89
N GLN A 174 17.75 -31.51 4.85
CA GLN A 174 17.40 -31.44 6.28
C GLN A 174 16.37 -30.36 6.58
N TRP A 175 16.50 -29.19 5.98
CA TRP A 175 15.48 -28.14 6.12
C TRP A 175 14.13 -28.58 5.56
N LEU A 176 14.09 -29.20 4.40
CA LEU A 176 12.86 -29.70 3.77
C LEU A 176 12.18 -30.78 4.64
N GLU A 177 12.92 -31.75 5.14
CA GLU A 177 12.43 -32.76 6.09
C GLU A 177 11.86 -32.11 7.37
N PHE A 178 12.54 -31.09 7.87
CA PHE A 178 12.08 -30.35 9.02
C PHE A 178 10.75 -29.62 8.70
N GLY A 179 10.63 -28.91 7.57
CA GLY A 179 9.41 -28.23 7.13
C GLY A 179 8.21 -29.18 7.01
N GLU A 180 8.43 -30.40 6.49
CA GLU A 180 7.40 -31.45 6.42
C GLU A 180 6.96 -31.96 7.82
N SER A 181 7.83 -31.91 8.80
CA SER A 181 7.56 -32.34 10.17
C SER A 181 6.77 -31.32 10.98
N LEU A 182 6.82 -30.04 10.61
CA LEU A 182 6.14 -28.94 11.31
C LEU A 182 4.62 -29.12 11.32
N ARG A 183 4.04 -28.96 12.50
CA ARG A 183 2.58 -29.02 12.69
C ARG A 183 1.99 -27.63 12.64
N TRP A 184 1.30 -27.31 11.55
CA TRP A 184 0.53 -26.08 11.41
C TRP A 184 -0.88 -26.28 11.97
N PRO A 185 -1.48 -25.25 12.59
CA PRO A 185 -2.89 -25.30 12.97
C PRO A 185 -3.75 -25.40 11.70
N SER A 186 -4.96 -25.89 11.86
CA SER A 186 -5.92 -26.06 10.76
C SER A 186 -7.17 -25.22 10.98
N PRO A 187 -7.07 -23.88 10.93
CA PRO A 187 -8.25 -23.02 10.95
C PRO A 187 -9.15 -23.32 9.75
N PRO A 188 -10.45 -23.03 9.83
CA PRO A 188 -11.33 -23.11 8.66
C PRO A 188 -10.81 -22.23 7.53
N ARG A 189 -10.74 -22.80 6.32
CA ARG A 189 -10.45 -22.03 5.11
C ARG A 189 -11.72 -21.33 4.65
N LEU A 190 -11.71 -20.02 4.67
CA LEU A 190 -12.87 -19.21 4.30
C LEU A 190 -12.83 -18.77 2.84
N ALA A 191 -11.74 -19.11 2.12
CA ALA A 191 -11.48 -18.70 0.74
C ALA A 191 -11.66 -17.16 0.58
N THR A 192 -11.16 -16.42 1.56
CA THR A 192 -11.27 -14.96 1.58
C THR A 192 -10.46 -14.39 0.42
N PRO A 193 -11.09 -13.61 -0.49
CA PRO A 193 -10.35 -13.01 -1.59
C PRO A 193 -9.22 -12.11 -1.08
N PRO A 194 -8.03 -12.18 -1.68
CA PRO A 194 -6.96 -11.26 -1.36
C PRO A 194 -7.37 -9.81 -1.63
N PHE A 195 -6.98 -8.90 -0.76
CA PHE A 195 -7.23 -7.48 -0.88
C PHE A 195 -5.90 -6.75 -1.13
N ALA A 196 -5.72 -6.23 -2.34
CA ALA A 196 -4.47 -5.58 -2.73
C ALA A 196 -4.46 -4.09 -2.34
N ARG A 197 -3.27 -3.49 -2.31
CA ARG A 197 -3.08 -2.04 -2.18
C ARG A 197 -3.82 -1.32 -3.32
N GLY A 198 -4.52 -0.23 -2.99
CA GLY A 198 -5.31 0.55 -3.95
C GLY A 198 -6.63 -0.11 -4.37
N SER A 199 -6.98 -1.31 -3.87
CA SER A 199 -8.25 -1.97 -4.19
C SER A 199 -9.46 -1.19 -3.72
N ALA A 200 -9.32 -0.42 -2.66
CA ALA A 200 -10.35 0.51 -2.21
C ALA A 200 -10.70 1.56 -3.28
N SER A 201 -9.76 1.91 -4.14
CA SER A 201 -9.96 2.86 -5.24
C SER A 201 -10.64 2.22 -6.46
N ALA A 202 -10.43 0.91 -6.69
CA ALA A 202 -11.03 0.18 -7.82
C ALA A 202 -12.53 -0.10 -7.65
N GLY A 203 -13.06 0.00 -6.44
CA GLY A 203 -14.46 -0.26 -6.09
C GLY A 203 -15.39 0.95 -6.17
N GLY A 204 -15.06 2.04 -6.86
CA GLY A 204 -15.94 3.20 -7.05
C GLY A 204 -16.28 3.94 -5.74
N ASP A 205 -15.40 3.95 -4.75
CA ASP A 205 -15.63 4.65 -3.50
C ASP A 205 -14.92 6.00 -3.48
N LEU A 206 -15.73 7.04 -3.44
CA LEU A 206 -15.39 8.47 -3.54
C LEU A 206 -14.33 8.99 -2.57
N LEU A 207 -14.13 8.32 -1.43
CA LEU A 207 -13.27 8.81 -0.36
C LEU A 207 -11.78 8.42 -0.51
N ALA A 208 -11.41 7.58 -1.49
CA ALA A 208 -10.03 7.12 -1.68
C ALA A 208 -9.06 8.20 -2.14
N GLY A 209 -9.55 9.10 -3.00
CA GLY A 209 -8.73 10.18 -3.54
C GLY A 209 -8.48 11.33 -2.56
N VAL A 210 -9.27 11.40 -1.49
CA VAL A 210 -9.32 12.57 -0.60
C VAL A 210 -8.12 12.69 0.30
N SER A 211 -7.63 11.57 0.83
CA SER A 211 -6.51 11.59 1.79
C SER A 211 -5.20 12.11 1.17
N SER A 212 -4.95 11.84 -0.12
CA SER A 212 -3.79 12.37 -0.84
C SER A 212 -3.98 13.83 -1.29
N SER A 213 -5.23 14.20 -1.65
CA SER A 213 -5.59 15.56 -2.04
C SER A 213 -5.59 16.51 -0.84
N LEU A 214 -5.99 16.03 0.36
CA LEU A 214 -5.97 16.81 1.59
C LEU A 214 -4.56 17.18 2.02
N SER A 215 -3.57 16.30 1.86
CA SER A 215 -2.16 16.62 2.13
C SER A 215 -1.61 17.70 1.20
N SER A 216 -2.06 17.75 -0.07
CA SER A 216 -1.67 18.84 -1.00
C SER A 216 -2.48 20.12 -0.80
N ALA A 217 -3.74 19.99 -0.41
CA ALA A 217 -4.63 21.09 -0.10
C ALA A 217 -4.33 21.73 1.29
N ALA A 218 -3.72 20.99 2.22
CA ALA A 218 -3.22 21.52 3.50
C ALA A 218 -2.18 22.63 3.30
N SER A 219 -1.39 22.58 2.21
CA SER A 219 -0.46 23.66 1.85
C SER A 219 -1.12 25.03 1.62
N GLY A 220 -2.44 25.11 1.43
CA GLY A 220 -3.20 26.36 1.28
C GLY A 220 -4.01 26.77 2.53
N ALA A 221 -3.96 25.98 3.64
CA ALA A 221 -4.71 26.25 4.88
C ALA A 221 -3.88 26.98 5.95
N ALA A 222 -2.87 27.75 5.55
CA ALA A 222 -2.00 28.49 6.46
C ALA A 222 -2.74 29.45 7.43
N ASP A 223 -4.06 29.60 7.29
CA ASP A 223 -4.83 30.58 8.07
C ASP A 223 -5.57 29.99 9.28
N VAL A 224 -5.61 28.65 9.47
CA VAL A 224 -6.34 28.04 10.60
C VAL A 224 -5.43 27.06 11.33
N VAL A 225 -4.91 27.46 12.49
CA VAL A 225 -4.11 26.61 13.37
C VAL A 225 -4.97 25.42 13.83
N GLY A 226 -4.47 24.17 13.65
CA GLY A 226 -5.18 22.95 14.02
C GLY A 226 -6.12 22.39 12.96
N ALA A 227 -6.14 22.98 11.75
CA ALA A 227 -6.97 22.49 10.64
C ALA A 227 -6.65 21.04 10.26
N GLU A 228 -5.39 20.64 10.29
CA GLU A 228 -4.94 19.29 9.93
C GLU A 228 -5.50 18.24 10.91
N ASP A 229 -5.37 18.48 12.20
CA ASP A 229 -5.87 17.57 13.24
C ASP A 229 -7.40 17.36 13.15
N TYR A 230 -8.14 18.43 12.83
CA TYR A 230 -9.59 18.36 12.64
C TYR A 230 -9.95 17.55 11.38
N LEU A 231 -9.26 17.80 10.25
CA LEU A 231 -9.49 17.09 9.00
C LEU A 231 -9.12 15.61 9.11
N ASP A 232 -8.05 15.27 9.82
CA ASP A 232 -7.65 13.89 10.10
C ASP A 232 -8.70 13.14 10.94
N LEU A 233 -9.30 13.80 11.94
CA LEU A 233 -10.38 13.20 12.70
C LEU A 233 -11.64 13.06 11.84
N LEU A 234 -11.97 14.08 11.04
CA LEU A 234 -13.11 14.07 10.14
C LEU A 234 -13.02 12.94 9.13
N ASP A 235 -11.85 12.73 8.51
CA ASP A 235 -11.59 11.63 7.60
C ASP A 235 -11.84 10.27 8.25
N ARG A 236 -11.34 10.08 9.48
CA ARG A 236 -11.58 8.86 10.26
C ARG A 236 -13.06 8.62 10.57
N VAL A 237 -13.78 9.66 10.92
CA VAL A 237 -15.22 9.58 11.27
C VAL A 237 -16.09 9.26 10.05
N LEU A 238 -15.73 9.78 8.88
CA LEU A 238 -16.51 9.59 7.65
C LEU A 238 -16.27 8.27 6.94
N LEU A 239 -15.34 7.45 7.41
CA LEU A 239 -14.95 6.19 6.74
C LEU A 239 -16.08 5.16 6.62
N ASP A 240 -17.03 5.13 7.56
CA ASP A 240 -18.21 4.26 7.47
C ASP A 240 -19.45 4.96 6.90
N ARG A 241 -19.30 6.21 6.42
CA ARG A 241 -20.37 7.07 5.88
C ARG A 241 -21.51 7.34 6.87
N ARG A 242 -21.20 7.32 8.16
CA ARG A 242 -22.11 7.64 9.26
C ARG A 242 -21.35 8.44 10.30
N ILE A 243 -22.03 9.39 10.91
CA ILE A 243 -21.48 10.10 12.07
C ILE A 243 -22.36 9.75 13.28
N SER A 244 -21.83 8.90 14.15
CA SER A 244 -22.48 8.56 15.40
C SER A 244 -22.52 9.76 16.34
N ALA A 245 -23.36 9.70 17.38
CA ALA A 245 -23.44 10.77 18.40
C ALA A 245 -22.08 10.93 19.14
N ALA A 246 -21.35 9.84 19.36
CA ALA A 246 -20.03 9.86 19.99
C ALA A 246 -18.97 10.53 19.11
N GLU A 247 -18.97 10.25 17.82
CA GLU A 247 -18.05 10.85 16.85
C GLU A 247 -18.34 12.33 16.63
N ARG A 248 -19.61 12.73 16.57
CA ARG A 248 -20.02 14.14 16.52
C ARG A 248 -19.55 14.89 17.77
N ALA A 249 -19.68 14.29 18.94
CA ALA A 249 -19.16 14.86 20.19
C ALA A 249 -17.64 14.97 20.18
N ALA A 250 -16.92 13.98 19.63
CA ALA A 250 -15.46 14.00 19.51
C ALA A 250 -14.99 15.11 18.54
N LEU A 251 -15.64 15.28 17.38
CA LEU A 251 -15.36 16.37 16.43
C LEU A 251 -15.61 17.75 17.08
N SER A 252 -16.74 17.90 17.81
CA SER A 252 -17.05 19.14 18.51
C SER A 252 -16.05 19.46 19.63
N SER A 253 -15.62 18.43 20.38
CA SER A 253 -14.63 18.58 21.46
C SER A 253 -13.26 18.97 20.89
N LEU A 254 -12.84 18.33 19.81
CA LEU A 254 -11.57 18.68 19.14
C LEU A 254 -11.62 20.10 18.57
N ALA A 255 -12.70 20.48 17.89
CA ALA A 255 -12.87 21.83 17.37
C ALA A 255 -12.77 22.87 18.51
N GLY A 256 -13.42 22.61 19.65
CA GLY A 256 -13.33 23.47 20.84
C GLY A 256 -11.91 23.55 21.42
N ALA A 257 -11.19 22.42 21.49
CA ALA A 257 -9.81 22.37 21.99
C ALA A 257 -8.84 23.12 21.07
N LEU A 258 -9.10 23.13 19.77
CA LEU A 258 -8.32 23.84 18.74
C LEU A 258 -8.74 25.33 18.59
N GLY A 259 -9.77 25.77 19.30
CA GLY A 259 -10.28 27.14 19.19
C GLY A 259 -11.04 27.43 17.90
N LEU A 260 -11.50 26.39 17.19
CA LEU A 260 -12.24 26.52 15.94
C LEU A 260 -13.69 26.94 16.21
N GLY A 261 -14.10 28.06 15.64
CA GLY A 261 -15.51 28.50 15.66
C GLY A 261 -16.34 27.76 14.63
N ALA A 262 -17.68 27.89 14.72
CA ALA A 262 -18.62 27.26 13.77
C ALA A 262 -18.30 27.62 12.30
N GLY A 263 -17.89 28.86 12.03
CA GLY A 263 -17.47 29.27 10.70
C GLY A 263 -16.19 28.61 10.20
N ASP A 264 -15.26 28.27 11.09
CA ASP A 264 -14.03 27.54 10.76
C ASP A 264 -14.36 26.09 10.42
N VAL A 265 -15.16 25.45 11.23
CA VAL A 265 -15.66 24.08 11.01
C VAL A 265 -16.39 23.99 9.67
N ALA A 266 -17.30 24.90 9.36
CA ALA A 266 -18.00 24.93 8.08
C ALA A 266 -17.05 25.10 6.88
N ARG A 267 -16.00 25.93 7.02
CA ARG A 267 -14.96 26.08 5.98
C ARG A 267 -14.15 24.81 5.80
N LEU A 268 -13.79 24.12 6.89
CA LEU A 268 -13.04 22.87 6.85
C LEU A 268 -13.88 21.73 6.24
N ASN A 269 -15.16 21.63 6.61
CA ASN A 269 -16.10 20.66 6.01
C ASN A 269 -16.27 20.88 4.51
N ARG A 270 -16.43 22.15 4.08
CA ARG A 270 -16.52 22.51 2.66
C ARG A 270 -15.22 22.18 1.91
N ARG A 271 -14.08 22.43 2.53
CA ARG A 271 -12.78 22.12 1.95
C ARG A 271 -12.57 20.61 1.82
N TYR A 272 -12.94 19.84 2.85
CA TYR A 272 -12.93 18.38 2.79
C TYR A 272 -13.79 17.89 1.60
N MET A 273 -15.00 18.40 1.49
CA MET A 273 -15.91 18.05 0.39
C MET A 273 -15.35 18.42 -0.99
N LEU A 274 -14.68 19.56 -1.11
CA LEU A 274 -14.02 19.95 -2.36
C LEU A 274 -12.93 18.94 -2.74
N GLY A 275 -12.10 18.50 -1.79
CA GLY A 275 -11.09 17.45 -2.02
C GLY A 275 -11.71 16.12 -2.48
N VAL A 276 -12.86 15.73 -1.89
CA VAL A 276 -13.62 14.55 -2.33
C VAL A 276 -14.06 14.69 -3.78
N VAL A 277 -14.68 15.82 -4.12
CA VAL A 277 -15.20 16.09 -5.47
C VAL A 277 -14.06 16.16 -6.50
N GLU A 278 -12.94 16.82 -6.17
CA GLU A 278 -11.75 16.88 -7.04
C GLU A 278 -11.16 15.49 -7.31
N ALA A 279 -11.10 14.63 -6.29
CA ALA A 279 -10.64 13.26 -6.44
C ALA A 279 -11.53 12.43 -7.35
N VAL A 280 -12.84 12.60 -7.25
CA VAL A 280 -13.83 11.91 -8.10
C VAL A 280 -13.78 12.41 -9.55
N CYS A 281 -13.66 13.72 -9.75
CA CYS A 281 -13.58 14.29 -11.08
C CYS A 281 -12.24 13.98 -11.79
N ALA A 282 -11.20 13.58 -11.05
CA ALA A 282 -9.91 13.21 -11.64
C ALA A 282 -9.95 11.90 -12.44
N ASP A 283 -10.97 11.04 -12.22
CA ASP A 283 -11.14 9.75 -12.90
C ASP A 283 -12.04 9.81 -14.16
N ASP A 284 -12.30 11.00 -14.72
CA ASP A 284 -12.95 11.30 -16.02
C ASP A 284 -14.43 10.90 -16.20
N VAL A 285 -15.08 10.16 -15.30
CA VAL A 285 -16.51 9.82 -15.45
C VAL A 285 -17.25 9.81 -14.12
N LEU A 286 -17.97 10.87 -13.82
CA LEU A 286 -18.95 10.91 -12.72
C LEU A 286 -20.07 9.90 -12.98
N THR A 287 -20.16 8.83 -12.18
CA THR A 287 -21.24 7.86 -12.25
C THR A 287 -22.45 8.32 -11.40
N ALA A 288 -23.62 7.74 -11.66
CA ALA A 288 -24.81 7.98 -10.82
C ALA A 288 -24.58 7.57 -9.34
N ASN A 289 -23.72 6.56 -9.12
CA ASN A 289 -23.33 6.09 -7.79
C ASN A 289 -22.45 7.12 -7.07
N ASP A 290 -21.57 7.78 -7.81
CA ASP A 290 -20.69 8.83 -7.30
C ASP A 290 -21.48 10.05 -6.84
N ASN A 291 -22.44 10.48 -7.65
CA ASN A 291 -23.35 11.56 -7.29
C ASN A 291 -24.17 11.26 -6.02
N ALA A 292 -24.72 10.04 -5.91
CA ALA A 292 -25.48 9.65 -4.71
C ALA A 292 -24.60 9.67 -3.45
N ALA A 293 -23.36 9.23 -3.55
CA ALA A 293 -22.41 9.20 -2.42
C ALA A 293 -21.91 10.62 -2.05
N ILE A 294 -21.70 11.51 -3.03
CA ILE A 294 -21.39 12.94 -2.82
C ILE A 294 -22.54 13.63 -2.05
N ILE A 295 -23.78 13.40 -2.46
CA ILE A 295 -24.96 13.98 -1.81
C ILE A 295 -25.10 13.45 -0.38
N GLN A 296 -24.90 12.15 -0.17
CA GLN A 296 -24.95 11.56 1.17
C GLN A 296 -23.88 12.15 2.09
N LEU A 297 -22.66 12.29 1.60
CA LEU A 297 -21.54 12.86 2.36
C LEU A 297 -21.78 14.33 2.68
N ALA A 298 -22.29 15.10 1.73
CA ALA A 298 -22.64 16.51 1.92
C ALA A 298 -23.69 16.68 3.05
N GLY A 299 -24.68 15.80 3.10
CA GLY A 299 -25.66 15.78 4.18
C GLY A 299 -25.05 15.47 5.56
N LEU A 300 -24.01 14.64 5.64
CA LEU A 300 -23.28 14.37 6.89
C LEU A 300 -22.44 15.57 7.36
N LEU A 301 -22.01 16.41 6.42
CA LEU A 301 -21.18 17.60 6.66
C LEU A 301 -22.00 18.88 6.80
N ASP A 302 -23.33 18.78 6.85
CA ASP A 302 -24.27 19.90 6.92
C ASP A 302 -24.10 20.91 5.75
N LEU A 303 -23.76 20.40 4.53
CA LEU A 303 -23.64 21.22 3.32
C LEU A 303 -24.96 21.20 2.51
N GLU A 304 -25.36 22.37 2.02
CA GLU A 304 -26.59 22.48 1.21
C GLU A 304 -26.35 21.98 -0.23
N ALA A 305 -27.43 21.51 -0.90
CA ALA A 305 -27.37 20.97 -2.25
C ALA A 305 -26.76 21.94 -3.27
N LEU A 306 -27.08 23.23 -3.16
CA LEU A 306 -26.53 24.29 -4.01
C LEU A 306 -25.01 24.47 -3.81
N GLU A 307 -24.50 24.25 -2.58
CA GLU A 307 -23.07 24.28 -2.31
C GLU A 307 -22.35 23.10 -2.98
N VAL A 308 -22.97 21.93 -3.01
CA VAL A 308 -22.43 20.72 -3.66
C VAL A 308 -22.36 20.91 -5.18
N GLU A 309 -23.41 21.45 -5.80
CA GLU A 309 -23.40 21.78 -7.24
C GLU A 309 -22.30 22.78 -7.59
N ALA A 310 -22.10 23.80 -6.77
CA ALA A 310 -21.03 24.78 -6.96
C ALA A 310 -19.63 24.17 -6.81
N LEU A 311 -19.45 23.22 -5.88
CA LEU A 311 -18.21 22.48 -5.70
C LEU A 311 -17.92 21.56 -6.90
N LEU A 312 -18.91 20.84 -7.42
CA LEU A 312 -18.80 20.01 -8.63
C LEU A 312 -18.38 20.85 -9.84
N ALA A 313 -19.05 21.96 -10.11
CA ALA A 313 -18.71 22.86 -11.21
C ALA A 313 -17.29 23.46 -11.07
N SER A 314 -16.87 23.79 -9.84
CA SER A 314 -15.53 24.30 -9.55
C SER A 314 -14.45 23.25 -9.77
N ALA A 315 -14.70 21.98 -9.39
CA ALA A 315 -13.76 20.90 -9.55
C ALA A 315 -13.57 20.51 -11.03
N GLU A 316 -14.65 20.41 -11.79
CA GLU A 316 -14.61 20.18 -13.25
C GLU A 316 -13.78 21.25 -13.97
N SER A 317 -13.95 22.51 -13.59
CA SER A 317 -13.19 23.61 -14.15
C SER A 317 -11.69 23.53 -13.82
N ARG A 318 -11.32 23.11 -12.60
CA ARG A 318 -9.91 22.96 -12.19
C ARG A 318 -9.24 21.78 -12.84
N VAL A 319 -9.89 20.63 -12.89
CA VAL A 319 -9.38 19.40 -13.54
C VAL A 319 -9.10 19.69 -15.02
N SER A 320 -10.00 20.39 -15.70
CA SER A 320 -9.79 20.84 -17.08
C SER A 320 -8.62 21.83 -17.21
N SER A 321 -8.35 22.69 -16.24
CA SER A 321 -7.26 23.66 -16.29
C SER A 321 -5.89 23.02 -16.02
N VAL A 322 -5.79 22.06 -15.10
CA VAL A 322 -4.53 21.36 -14.79
C VAL A 322 -4.12 20.43 -15.93
N ALA A 323 -5.06 19.76 -16.59
CA ALA A 323 -4.79 18.94 -17.77
C ALA A 323 -4.32 19.79 -18.98
N ALA A 324 -4.71 21.05 -19.07
CA ALA A 324 -4.32 21.99 -20.12
C ALA A 324 -2.92 22.59 -19.96
N GLU A 325 -2.28 22.51 -18.78
CA GLU A 325 -1.02 23.19 -18.48
C GLU A 325 0.25 22.39 -18.83
N VAL A 326 0.17 21.07 -19.08
CA VAL A 326 1.35 20.26 -19.36
C VAL A 326 1.33 19.71 -20.79
N GLU A 327 1.69 20.55 -21.74
CA GLU A 327 1.92 20.12 -23.11
C GLU A 327 3.29 19.41 -23.19
N LEU A 328 3.27 18.10 -23.54
CA LEU A 328 4.47 17.32 -23.81
C LEU A 328 4.90 17.53 -25.27
N ARG A 329 6.18 17.87 -25.49
CA ARG A 329 6.76 18.15 -26.81
C ARG A 329 7.82 17.12 -27.17
N PRO A 330 8.07 16.87 -28.47
CA PRO A 330 9.17 16.02 -28.88
C PRO A 330 10.50 16.45 -28.25
N GLY A 331 11.22 15.48 -27.67
CA GLY A 331 12.44 15.71 -26.90
C GLY A 331 12.23 15.81 -25.38
N ASP A 332 10.99 15.96 -24.89
CA ASP A 332 10.72 15.97 -23.45
C ASP A 332 10.97 14.62 -22.83
N ARG A 333 11.55 14.65 -21.63
CA ARG A 333 11.88 13.44 -20.85
C ARG A 333 10.75 13.11 -19.91
N ILE A 334 10.26 11.86 -20.00
CA ILE A 334 9.21 11.35 -19.15
C ILE A 334 9.67 10.08 -18.42
N VAL A 335 9.03 9.78 -17.31
CA VAL A 335 9.28 8.56 -16.53
C VAL A 335 7.96 7.86 -16.28
N PHE A 336 7.89 6.56 -16.51
CA PHE A 336 6.74 5.73 -16.16
C PHE A 336 6.88 5.12 -14.77
N THR A 337 5.77 5.07 -14.02
CA THR A 337 5.70 4.46 -12.69
C THR A 337 4.33 3.85 -12.38
N GLY A 338 4.28 2.87 -11.47
CA GLY A 338 3.03 2.31 -10.94
C GLY A 338 2.17 1.56 -11.97
N MET A 339 2.76 0.91 -12.97
CA MET A 339 2.04 0.17 -14.01
C MET A 339 2.71 -1.16 -14.33
N SER A 340 1.96 -2.12 -14.89
CA SER A 340 2.48 -3.41 -15.32
C SER A 340 3.57 -3.27 -16.41
N MET A 341 4.45 -4.27 -16.50
CA MET A 341 5.53 -4.27 -17.51
C MET A 341 5.00 -4.23 -18.94
N ASP A 342 3.91 -4.92 -19.23
CA ASP A 342 3.32 -4.94 -20.58
C ASP A 342 2.72 -3.57 -20.91
N ARG A 343 2.00 -2.95 -19.98
CA ARG A 343 1.47 -1.60 -20.16
C ARG A 343 2.57 -0.56 -20.31
N LYS A 344 3.67 -0.70 -19.57
CA LYS A 344 4.83 0.16 -19.68
C LYS A 344 5.50 0.06 -21.07
N ARG A 345 5.62 -1.16 -21.61
CA ARG A 345 6.16 -1.35 -22.98
C ARG A 345 5.29 -0.68 -24.04
N GLU A 346 3.98 -0.85 -23.93
CA GLU A 346 3.01 -0.26 -24.84
C GLU A 346 3.08 1.27 -24.83
N LEU A 347 3.05 1.88 -23.64
CA LEU A 347 3.14 3.34 -23.47
C LEU A 347 4.53 3.88 -23.83
N THR A 348 5.59 3.10 -23.64
CA THR A 348 6.95 3.48 -24.08
C THR A 348 6.99 3.60 -25.60
N ALA A 349 6.47 2.61 -26.33
CA ALA A 349 6.42 2.68 -27.80
C ALA A 349 5.58 3.87 -28.31
N LEU A 350 4.48 4.16 -27.62
CA LEU A 350 3.61 5.31 -27.96
C LEU A 350 4.31 6.64 -27.71
N ALA A 351 5.01 6.78 -26.60
CA ALA A 351 5.79 7.98 -26.24
C ALA A 351 6.93 8.23 -27.21
N GLU A 352 7.68 7.19 -27.57
CA GLU A 352 8.77 7.26 -28.53
C GLU A 352 8.26 7.62 -29.94
N ALA A 353 7.11 7.10 -30.36
CA ALA A 353 6.47 7.47 -31.62
C ALA A 353 6.06 8.96 -31.66
N ARG A 354 5.81 9.59 -30.51
CA ARG A 354 5.55 11.03 -30.33
C ARG A 354 6.85 11.85 -30.16
N GLY A 355 8.01 11.22 -30.25
CA GLY A 355 9.31 11.86 -30.07
C GLY A 355 9.68 12.18 -28.64
N LEU A 356 8.98 11.61 -27.65
CA LEU A 356 9.32 11.74 -26.23
C LEU A 356 10.47 10.82 -25.87
N VAL A 357 11.22 11.18 -24.82
CA VAL A 357 12.37 10.40 -24.34
C VAL A 357 12.01 9.75 -23.02
N VAL A 358 11.88 8.41 -23.00
CA VAL A 358 11.55 7.66 -21.79
C VAL A 358 12.79 7.43 -20.94
N TRP A 359 12.75 7.88 -19.68
CA TRP A 359 13.83 7.73 -18.72
C TRP A 359 13.46 6.77 -17.60
N LEU A 360 14.51 6.12 -17.04
CA LEU A 360 14.31 5.14 -15.94
C LEU A 360 14.11 5.80 -14.59
N ASN A 361 14.77 6.94 -14.34
CA ASN A 361 14.81 7.58 -13.03
C ASN A 361 14.32 9.02 -13.05
N VAL A 362 13.67 9.46 -11.97
CA VAL A 362 13.23 10.84 -11.81
C VAL A 362 14.42 11.74 -11.45
N THR A 363 14.68 12.71 -12.28
CA THR A 363 15.70 13.76 -12.09
C THR A 363 15.06 15.12 -12.37
N LYS A 364 15.66 16.21 -11.93
CA LYS A 364 15.18 17.59 -12.21
C LYS A 364 15.08 17.95 -13.71
N ARG A 365 15.54 17.06 -14.61
CA ARG A 365 15.47 17.23 -16.06
C ARG A 365 14.29 16.48 -16.69
N VAL A 366 13.50 15.77 -15.90
CA VAL A 366 12.28 15.09 -16.33
C VAL A 366 11.15 16.12 -16.41
N ARG A 367 10.41 16.13 -17.50
CA ARG A 367 9.31 17.07 -17.75
C ARG A 367 8.04 16.64 -17.03
N ALA A 368 7.76 15.32 -17.02
CA ALA A 368 6.60 14.74 -16.34
C ALA A 368 6.88 13.29 -15.93
N VAL A 369 6.21 12.84 -14.86
CA VAL A 369 6.11 11.42 -14.51
C VAL A 369 4.72 10.96 -14.91
N VAL A 370 4.63 9.87 -15.65
CA VAL A 370 3.35 9.28 -16.08
C VAL A 370 3.11 8.04 -15.22
N ALA A 371 2.06 8.07 -14.47
CA ALA A 371 1.64 7.01 -13.57
C ALA A 371 0.34 6.35 -14.04
N GLN A 372 0.11 5.11 -13.64
CA GLN A 372 -1.19 4.47 -13.82
C GLN A 372 -2.27 5.26 -13.06
N ASP A 373 -1.90 5.73 -11.87
CA ASP A 373 -2.68 6.64 -11.04
C ASP A 373 -1.84 7.92 -10.81
N PRO A 374 -2.33 9.11 -11.20
CA PRO A 374 -1.65 10.38 -10.92
C PRO A 374 -1.43 10.65 -9.43
N ALA A 375 -2.27 10.07 -8.56
CA ALA A 375 -2.13 10.14 -7.11
C ALA A 375 -1.13 9.12 -6.53
N SER A 376 -0.52 8.28 -7.38
CA SER A 376 0.45 7.24 -6.99
C SER A 376 1.48 7.75 -5.99
N GLN A 377 1.69 6.98 -4.92
CA GLN A 377 2.70 7.21 -3.89
C GLN A 377 4.01 6.44 -4.16
N SER A 378 4.16 5.89 -5.37
CA SER A 378 5.41 5.22 -5.75
C SER A 378 6.64 6.11 -5.49
N GLY A 379 7.77 5.53 -5.19
CA GLY A 379 9.01 6.27 -4.92
C GLY A 379 9.35 7.29 -6.03
N LYS A 380 9.02 6.97 -7.29
CA LYS A 380 9.21 7.88 -8.44
C LYS A 380 8.19 9.02 -8.43
N ALA A 381 6.93 8.77 -8.11
CA ALA A 381 5.90 9.81 -8.03
C ALA A 381 6.16 10.77 -6.87
N ARG A 382 6.55 10.26 -5.69
CA ARG A 382 6.96 11.10 -4.55
C ARG A 382 8.14 12.00 -4.91
N LYS A 383 9.17 11.43 -5.52
CA LYS A 383 10.36 12.18 -5.95
C LYS A 383 10.04 13.22 -7.02
N ALA A 384 9.07 12.95 -7.89
CA ALA A 384 8.58 13.92 -8.85
C ALA A 384 7.95 15.11 -8.15
N ARG A 385 7.07 14.88 -7.18
CA ARG A 385 6.42 15.96 -6.40
C ARG A 385 7.44 16.77 -5.59
N GLU A 386 8.41 16.11 -4.96
CA GLU A 386 9.53 16.77 -4.27
C GLU A 386 10.31 17.73 -5.19
N TYR A 387 10.45 17.37 -6.46
CA TYR A 387 11.14 18.19 -7.47
C TYR A 387 10.22 19.18 -8.20
N GLY A 388 8.93 19.24 -7.85
CA GLY A 388 7.93 20.08 -8.53
C GLY A 388 7.63 19.59 -9.96
N ILE A 389 7.84 18.31 -10.24
CA ILE A 389 7.57 17.69 -11.54
C ILE A 389 6.14 17.14 -11.55
N PRO A 390 5.30 17.47 -12.53
CA PRO A 390 3.93 17.00 -12.59
C PRO A 390 3.86 15.47 -12.76
N VAL A 391 2.91 14.85 -12.05
CA VAL A 391 2.55 13.44 -12.20
C VAL A 391 1.25 13.38 -12.99
N LEU A 392 1.31 12.80 -14.19
CA LEU A 392 0.23 12.74 -15.16
C LEU A 392 -0.35 11.34 -15.27
N GLY A 393 -1.61 11.21 -15.68
CA GLY A 393 -2.25 9.94 -16.01
C GLY A 393 -1.78 9.39 -17.36
N GLN A 394 -2.06 8.09 -17.59
CA GLN A 394 -1.66 7.39 -18.84
C GLN A 394 -2.30 7.95 -20.10
N THR A 395 -3.48 8.59 -19.97
CA THR A 395 -4.23 9.19 -21.09
C THR A 395 -3.55 10.41 -21.71
N THR A 396 -2.54 10.96 -21.03
CA THR A 396 -1.76 12.11 -21.53
C THR A 396 -0.75 11.71 -22.61
N ILE A 397 -0.46 10.44 -22.76
CA ILE A 397 0.39 9.83 -23.80
C ILE A 397 -0.52 9.13 -24.83
#